data_b0c0840c32bf7d6b942117f9ee649f36
#
_entry.id   b0c0840c32bf7d6b942117f9ee649f36
#
_cell.length_a   1.000
_cell.length_b   1.000
_cell.length_c   1.000
_cell.angle_alpha   90.00
_cell.angle_beta   90.00
_cell.angle_gamma   90.00
#
_symmetry.space_group_name_H-M   'P 1'
#
loop_
_entity.id
_entity.type
_entity.pdbx_description
1 polymer ?
#
loop_
_entity_poly.entity_id
_entity_poly.type
_entity_poly.pdbx_seq_one_letter_code
_entity_poly.pdbx_strand_id
1 'polypeptide(L)'
;MTFQDILKIFEENDNFLILTHKSPDGDTLGSGFALCAFLRDMGKKANVVNSDSFPERYDLIYESYYPQEFDVKYVIAVDIADTNLLGSNLSKYAEEGAIDLCIDHHISNKYFAKQSYVEADASAAALIMYKIFKASGRKISRQIARCLYTGIATDTGCFKYENTTPQAHIACAE
;
A
#
# COMPACT_ATOMS: atom_id res chain seq x y z
N MET A 1 13.29 -1.92 10.83
CA MET A 1 13.08 -0.88 9.78
C MET A 1 12.26 0.24 10.39
N THR A 2 12.60 1.49 10.14
CA THR A 2 11.87 2.69 10.58
C THR A 2 11.17 3.37 9.40
N PHE A 3 10.29 4.34 9.65
CA PHE A 3 9.70 5.16 8.57
C PHE A 3 10.76 5.91 7.76
N GLN A 4 11.82 6.38 8.40
CA GLN A 4 12.95 7.03 7.72
C GLN A 4 13.68 6.09 6.78
N ASP A 5 13.84 4.80 7.14
CA ASP A 5 14.44 3.80 6.26
C ASP A 5 13.56 3.58 5.01
N ILE A 6 12.22 3.53 5.19
CA ILE A 6 11.27 3.39 4.07
C ILE A 6 11.30 4.63 3.18
N LEU A 7 11.30 5.83 3.75
CA LEU A 7 11.37 7.07 2.99
C LEU A 7 12.69 7.17 2.20
N LYS A 8 13.79 6.74 2.79
CA LYS A 8 15.09 6.65 2.11
C LYS A 8 15.04 5.69 0.91
N ILE A 9 14.38 4.53 1.06
CA ILE A 9 14.14 3.60 -0.06
C ILE A 9 13.38 4.30 -1.19
N PHE A 10 12.34 5.07 -0.87
CA PHE A 10 11.56 5.81 -1.87
C PHE A 10 12.39 6.91 -2.55
N GLU A 11 13.31 7.54 -1.85
CA GLU A 11 14.20 8.58 -2.40
C GLU A 11 15.28 7.99 -3.31
N GLU A 12 15.90 6.89 -2.90
CA GLU A 12 17.05 6.28 -3.58
C GLU A 12 16.68 5.39 -4.78
N ASN A 13 15.41 4.97 -4.89
CA ASN A 13 14.93 4.08 -5.95
C ASN A 13 13.92 4.77 -6.88
N ASP A 14 13.59 4.09 -7.98
CA ASP A 14 12.63 4.51 -8.98
C ASP A 14 12.01 3.28 -9.68
N ASN A 15 11.05 3.52 -10.59
CA ASN A 15 10.40 2.47 -11.38
C ASN A 15 9.75 1.38 -10.50
N PHE A 16 8.90 1.85 -9.59
CA PHE A 16 8.25 1.01 -8.60
C PHE A 16 7.07 0.22 -9.17
N LEU A 17 7.02 -1.07 -8.87
CA LEU A 17 5.83 -1.89 -9.06
C LEU A 17 5.23 -2.21 -7.68
N ILE A 18 3.98 -1.79 -7.47
CA ILE A 18 3.25 -2.01 -6.23
C ILE A 18 2.28 -3.15 -6.44
N LEU A 19 2.47 -4.23 -5.68
CA LEU A 19 1.62 -5.41 -5.71
C LEU A 19 0.56 -5.31 -4.62
N THR A 20 -0.68 -5.63 -4.97
CA THR A 20 -1.83 -5.73 -4.09
C THR A 20 -2.39 -7.16 -4.13
N HIS A 21 -3.10 -7.61 -3.08
CA HIS A 21 -3.57 -8.99 -2.99
C HIS A 21 -4.75 -9.28 -3.93
N LYS A 22 -4.88 -10.53 -4.38
CA LYS A 22 -6.06 -11.02 -5.13
C LYS A 22 -7.34 -10.80 -4.34
N SER A 23 -8.48 -10.71 -5.04
CA SER A 23 -9.78 -10.35 -4.46
C SER A 23 -9.69 -9.02 -3.68
N PRO A 24 -9.24 -7.94 -4.36
CA PRO A 24 -8.83 -6.73 -3.68
C PRO A 24 -9.98 -6.05 -2.94
N ASP A 25 -9.70 -5.64 -1.72
CA ASP A 25 -10.57 -4.84 -0.88
C ASP A 25 -10.15 -3.36 -0.84
N GLY A 26 -10.77 -2.60 0.06
CA GLY A 26 -10.50 -1.17 0.15
C GLY A 26 -9.16 -0.85 0.78
N ASP A 27 -8.60 -1.72 1.64
CA ASP A 27 -7.31 -1.42 2.26
C ASP A 27 -6.15 -1.71 1.30
N THR A 28 -6.13 -2.87 0.65
CA THR A 28 -5.06 -3.18 -0.31
C THR A 28 -5.05 -2.21 -1.50
N LEU A 29 -6.21 -1.81 -2.02
CA LEU A 29 -6.30 -0.81 -3.09
C LEU A 29 -6.01 0.60 -2.57
N GLY A 30 -6.57 0.98 -1.42
CA GLY A 30 -6.35 2.28 -0.81
C GLY A 30 -4.89 2.53 -0.50
N SER A 31 -4.22 1.60 0.16
CA SER A 31 -2.80 1.68 0.47
C SER A 31 -1.91 1.63 -0.78
N GLY A 32 -2.22 0.76 -1.76
CA GLY A 32 -1.48 0.63 -3.00
C GLY A 32 -1.55 1.89 -3.88
N PHE A 33 -2.76 2.42 -4.11
CA PHE A 33 -2.93 3.65 -4.91
C PHE A 33 -2.45 4.91 -4.16
N ALA A 34 -2.56 4.96 -2.83
CA ALA A 34 -1.97 6.04 -2.04
C ALA A 34 -0.45 6.07 -2.20
N LEU A 35 0.21 4.92 -2.09
CA LEU A 35 1.65 4.80 -2.29
C LEU A 35 2.06 5.19 -3.72
N CYS A 36 1.32 4.71 -4.73
CA CYS A 36 1.59 5.05 -6.13
C CYS A 36 1.50 6.57 -6.36
N ALA A 37 0.44 7.22 -5.87
CA ALA A 37 0.28 8.66 -5.99
C ALA A 37 1.40 9.41 -5.23
N PHE A 38 1.75 8.97 -4.03
CA PHE A 38 2.82 9.57 -3.23
C PHE A 38 4.19 9.49 -3.94
N LEU A 39 4.56 8.34 -4.49
CA LEU A 39 5.79 8.16 -5.25
C LEU A 39 5.81 9.04 -6.51
N ARG A 40 4.68 9.14 -7.21
CA ARG A 40 4.53 10.04 -8.37
C ARG A 40 4.65 11.51 -7.99
N ASP A 41 4.11 11.92 -6.84
CA ASP A 41 4.29 13.28 -6.29
C ASP A 41 5.77 13.56 -5.90
N MET A 42 6.56 12.52 -5.67
CA MET A 42 8.03 12.60 -5.52
C MET A 42 8.77 12.64 -6.85
N GLY A 43 8.07 12.58 -8.00
CA GLY A 43 8.68 12.53 -9.34
C GLY A 43 9.15 11.15 -9.76
N LYS A 44 8.75 10.09 -9.05
CA LYS A 44 9.10 8.70 -9.36
C LYS A 44 8.10 8.06 -10.34
N LYS A 45 8.53 7.06 -11.07
CA LYS A 45 7.63 6.18 -11.82
C LYS A 45 7.11 5.06 -10.91
N ALA A 46 5.79 4.88 -10.92
CA ALA A 46 5.16 3.85 -10.10
C ALA A 46 3.89 3.32 -10.75
N ASN A 47 3.66 2.01 -10.66
CA ASN A 47 2.43 1.35 -11.09
C ASN A 47 1.88 0.45 -9.99
N VAL A 48 0.56 0.32 -9.95
CA VAL A 48 -0.16 -0.66 -9.12
C VAL A 48 -0.59 -1.82 -10.00
N VAL A 49 -0.39 -3.04 -9.52
CA VAL A 49 -0.80 -4.27 -10.21
C VAL A 49 -1.54 -5.19 -9.24
N ASN A 50 -2.61 -5.77 -9.74
CA ASN A 50 -3.39 -6.80 -9.08
C ASN A 50 -3.64 -7.97 -10.06
N SER A 51 -3.84 -9.17 -9.57
CA SER A 51 -4.20 -10.31 -10.42
C SER A 51 -5.65 -10.25 -10.89
N ASP A 52 -6.52 -9.60 -10.15
CA ASP A 52 -7.93 -9.45 -10.44
C ASP A 52 -8.24 -8.02 -10.94
N SER A 53 -9.41 -7.85 -11.54
CA SER A 53 -9.91 -6.52 -11.91
C SER A 53 -10.21 -5.69 -10.65
N PHE A 54 -9.99 -4.38 -10.75
CA PHE A 54 -10.36 -3.47 -9.67
C PHE A 54 -11.90 -3.36 -9.57
N PRO A 55 -12.49 -3.58 -8.37
CA PRO A 55 -13.94 -3.51 -8.21
C PRO A 55 -14.48 -2.07 -8.39
N GLU A 56 -15.54 -1.90 -9.18
CA GLU A 56 -16.17 -0.60 -9.47
C GLU A 56 -16.53 0.22 -8.22
N ARG A 57 -16.89 -0.45 -7.11
CA ARG A 57 -17.18 0.23 -5.83
C ARG A 57 -16.02 1.07 -5.29
N TYR A 58 -14.82 0.91 -5.83
CA TYR A 58 -13.61 1.66 -5.46
C TYR A 58 -13.12 2.61 -6.58
N ASP A 59 -13.91 2.86 -7.60
CA ASP A 59 -13.54 3.71 -8.76
C ASP A 59 -12.94 5.05 -8.33
N LEU A 60 -13.49 5.66 -7.28
CA LEU A 60 -13.04 6.95 -6.78
C LEU A 60 -11.56 6.98 -6.37
N ILE A 61 -10.95 5.85 -6.01
CA ILE A 61 -9.54 5.82 -5.60
C ILE A 61 -8.58 5.61 -6.76
N TYR A 62 -9.05 5.09 -7.90
CA TYR A 62 -8.21 4.85 -9.08
C TYR A 62 -8.72 5.49 -10.37
N GLU A 63 -9.78 6.31 -10.35
CA GLU A 63 -10.35 6.98 -11.55
C GLU A 63 -9.34 7.81 -12.34
N SER A 64 -8.34 8.39 -11.66
CA SER A 64 -7.27 9.19 -12.27
C SER A 64 -5.99 8.39 -12.52
N TYR A 65 -5.99 7.09 -12.22
CA TYR A 65 -4.83 6.25 -12.41
C TYR A 65 -4.67 5.85 -13.88
N TYR A 66 -3.45 5.92 -14.36
CA TYR A 66 -3.02 5.35 -15.64
C TYR A 66 -1.67 4.65 -15.48
N PRO A 67 -1.47 3.49 -16.11
CA PRO A 67 -0.18 2.82 -16.08
C PRO A 67 0.87 3.62 -16.84
N GLN A 68 2.09 3.65 -16.31
CA GLN A 68 3.26 4.25 -16.94
C GLN A 68 4.14 3.16 -17.57
N GLU A 69 4.81 3.46 -18.66
CA GLU A 69 5.76 2.55 -19.29
C GLU A 69 7.16 2.71 -18.68
N PHE A 70 7.69 1.63 -18.11
CA PHE A 70 9.07 1.57 -17.61
C PHE A 70 9.47 0.11 -17.31
N ASP A 71 10.77 -0.13 -17.29
CA ASP A 71 11.33 -1.37 -16.76
C ASP A 71 11.28 -1.34 -15.24
N VAL A 72 10.64 -2.33 -14.62
CA VAL A 72 10.50 -2.43 -13.16
C VAL A 72 11.87 -2.63 -12.53
N LYS A 73 12.19 -1.81 -11.52
CA LYS A 73 13.44 -1.88 -10.77
C LYS A 73 13.25 -2.19 -9.29
N TYR A 74 12.10 -1.85 -8.71
CA TYR A 74 11.82 -2.06 -7.31
C TYR A 74 10.38 -2.55 -7.11
N VAL A 75 10.20 -3.63 -6.39
CA VAL A 75 8.89 -4.28 -6.19
C VAL A 75 8.47 -4.13 -4.73
N ILE A 76 7.30 -3.55 -4.51
CA ILE A 76 6.71 -3.36 -3.17
C ILE A 76 5.41 -4.14 -3.07
N ALA A 77 5.30 -5.00 -2.06
CA ALA A 77 4.03 -5.62 -1.67
C ALA A 77 3.37 -4.78 -0.57
N VAL A 78 2.08 -4.50 -0.73
CA VAL A 78 1.31 -3.73 0.24
C VAL A 78 0.09 -4.51 0.66
N ASP A 79 -0.12 -4.64 1.97
CA ASP A 79 -1.25 -5.36 2.53
C ASP A 79 -1.31 -6.83 2.06
N ILE A 80 -0.17 -7.49 2.07
CA ILE A 80 -0.02 -8.89 1.66
C ILE A 80 0.69 -9.66 2.77
N ALA A 81 -0.03 -10.56 3.41
CA ALA A 81 0.51 -11.40 4.48
C ALA A 81 1.31 -12.62 3.98
N ASP A 82 1.00 -13.12 2.78
CA ASP A 82 1.56 -14.34 2.21
C ASP A 82 1.55 -14.25 0.67
N THR A 83 2.59 -14.75 0.02
CA THR A 83 2.72 -14.77 -1.45
C THR A 83 1.59 -15.55 -2.16
N ASN A 84 0.91 -16.45 -1.49
CA ASN A 84 -0.31 -17.11 -2.01
C ASN A 84 -1.46 -16.15 -2.30
N LEU A 85 -1.41 -14.93 -1.76
CA LEU A 85 -2.39 -13.87 -2.00
C LEU A 85 -2.12 -13.06 -3.28
N LEU A 86 -0.99 -13.28 -3.96
CA LEU A 86 -0.65 -12.58 -5.20
C LEU A 86 -1.55 -12.96 -6.39
N GLY A 87 -2.07 -14.19 -6.40
CA GLY A 87 -2.82 -14.72 -7.55
C GLY A 87 -1.91 -15.24 -8.68
N SER A 88 -2.52 -15.97 -9.63
CA SER A 88 -1.77 -16.75 -10.63
C SER A 88 -0.94 -15.88 -11.60
N ASN A 89 -1.48 -14.72 -11.98
CA ASN A 89 -0.83 -13.81 -12.96
C ASN A 89 0.44 -13.16 -12.39
N LEU A 90 0.57 -13.13 -11.07
CA LEU A 90 1.69 -12.51 -10.35
C LEU A 90 2.60 -13.56 -9.67
N SER A 91 2.43 -14.84 -10.00
CA SER A 91 3.17 -15.95 -9.40
C SER A 91 4.71 -15.82 -9.51
N LYS A 92 5.22 -15.14 -10.53
CA LYS A 92 6.66 -14.84 -10.65
C LYS A 92 7.22 -14.02 -9.49
N TYR A 93 6.36 -13.25 -8.79
CA TYR A 93 6.76 -12.49 -7.61
C TYR A 93 6.66 -13.30 -6.31
N ALA A 94 6.16 -14.54 -6.37
CA ALA A 94 6.19 -15.45 -5.23
C ALA A 94 7.55 -16.14 -5.03
N GLU A 95 8.45 -16.02 -6.01
CA GLU A 95 9.82 -16.52 -5.89
C GLU A 95 10.60 -15.76 -4.82
N GLU A 96 11.51 -16.44 -4.14
CA GLU A 96 12.35 -15.85 -3.10
C GLU A 96 13.16 -14.67 -3.66
N GLY A 97 13.10 -13.55 -2.96
CA GLY A 97 13.84 -12.34 -3.36
C GLY A 97 13.24 -11.53 -4.51
N ALA A 98 12.08 -11.92 -5.05
CA ALA A 98 11.41 -11.18 -6.11
C ALA A 98 10.72 -9.89 -5.62
N ILE A 99 10.41 -9.80 -4.32
CA ILE A 99 9.81 -8.61 -3.69
C ILE A 99 10.86 -7.94 -2.80
N ASP A 100 11.10 -6.65 -3.04
CA ASP A 100 12.12 -5.89 -2.32
C ASP A 100 11.64 -5.40 -0.96
N LEU A 101 10.39 -4.92 -0.87
CA LEU A 101 9.79 -4.39 0.35
C LEU A 101 8.36 -4.91 0.52
N CYS A 102 8.01 -5.33 1.73
CA CYS A 102 6.62 -5.56 2.14
C CYS A 102 6.23 -4.57 3.24
N ILE A 103 5.07 -3.92 3.08
CA ILE A 103 4.46 -3.07 4.11
C ILE A 103 3.08 -3.65 4.41
N ASP A 104 2.89 -4.11 5.65
CA ASP A 104 1.71 -4.89 6.03
C ASP A 104 1.32 -4.69 7.50
N HIS A 105 0.08 -5.00 7.84
CA HIS A 105 -0.42 -4.96 9.21
C HIS A 105 -0.88 -6.34 9.74
N HIS A 106 -0.84 -7.38 8.93
CA HIS A 106 -1.29 -8.70 9.32
C HIS A 106 -0.31 -9.39 10.28
N ILE A 107 -0.79 -9.83 11.45
CA ILE A 107 -0.02 -10.64 12.41
C ILE A 107 0.47 -11.96 11.80
N SER A 108 -0.20 -12.45 10.76
CA SER A 108 0.12 -13.68 10.04
C SER A 108 1.17 -13.51 8.93
N ASN A 109 1.77 -12.32 8.79
CA ASN A 109 2.76 -12.04 7.74
C ASN A 109 3.92 -13.03 7.77
N LYS A 110 4.32 -13.53 6.59
CA LYS A 110 5.37 -14.55 6.44
C LYS A 110 6.77 -13.98 6.22
N TYR A 111 6.93 -12.66 6.21
CA TYR A 111 8.21 -11.96 6.00
C TYR A 111 8.94 -12.42 4.72
N PHE A 112 8.20 -12.58 3.63
CA PHE A 112 8.65 -13.15 2.36
C PHE A 112 9.48 -12.18 1.49
N ALA A 113 9.43 -10.88 1.76
CA ALA A 113 10.19 -9.86 1.03
C ALA A 113 11.62 -9.74 1.56
N LYS A 114 12.54 -9.16 0.76
CA LYS A 114 13.91 -8.85 1.21
C LYS A 114 13.92 -7.97 2.45
N GLN A 115 12.97 -7.03 2.53
CA GLN A 115 12.74 -6.17 3.68
C GLN A 115 11.25 -6.12 3.99
N SER A 116 10.89 -6.08 5.27
CA SER A 116 9.49 -6.01 5.68
C SER A 116 9.31 -5.00 6.81
N TYR A 117 8.26 -4.21 6.70
CA TYR A 117 7.71 -3.41 7.78
C TYR A 117 6.31 -3.94 8.10
N VAL A 118 6.15 -4.54 9.27
CA VAL A 118 4.87 -5.10 9.71
C VAL A 118 4.50 -4.47 11.04
N GLU A 119 3.32 -3.85 11.10
CA GLU A 119 2.76 -3.23 12.30
C GLU A 119 1.40 -3.86 12.63
N ALA A 120 1.43 -4.97 13.37
CA ALA A 120 0.25 -5.79 13.65
C ALA A 120 -0.85 -5.07 14.48
N ASP A 121 -0.50 -4.00 15.18
CA ASP A 121 -1.45 -3.17 15.95
C ASP A 121 -2.09 -2.05 15.10
N ALA A 122 -1.67 -1.89 13.84
CA ALA A 122 -2.29 -0.92 12.95
C ALA A 122 -3.66 -1.42 12.49
N SER A 123 -4.65 -0.52 12.47
CA SER A 123 -6.02 -0.84 12.04
C SER A 123 -6.12 -1.22 10.56
N ALA A 124 -5.12 -0.86 9.75
CA ALA A 124 -5.09 -1.03 8.29
C ALA A 124 -3.68 -0.77 7.75
N ALA A 125 -3.31 -1.33 6.61
CA ALA A 125 -2.07 -0.97 5.91
C ALA A 125 -2.10 0.50 5.45
N ALA A 126 -3.27 1.03 5.09
CA ALA A 126 -3.46 2.44 4.78
C ALA A 126 -3.13 3.38 5.96
N LEU A 127 -3.34 2.93 7.20
CA LEU A 127 -2.93 3.69 8.39
C LEU A 127 -1.40 3.76 8.52
N ILE A 128 -0.70 2.68 8.18
CA ILE A 128 0.77 2.67 8.13
C ILE A 128 1.26 3.63 7.04
N MET A 129 0.67 3.59 5.85
CA MET A 129 1.00 4.53 4.77
C MET A 129 0.80 5.99 5.19
N TYR A 130 -0.31 6.30 5.86
CA TYR A 130 -0.54 7.64 6.42
C TYR A 130 0.61 8.07 7.34
N LYS A 131 1.04 7.23 8.28
CA LYS A 131 2.13 7.52 9.21
C LYS A 131 3.45 7.78 8.48
N ILE A 132 3.78 6.95 7.48
CA ILE A 132 4.97 7.12 6.63
C ILE A 132 4.92 8.46 5.89
N PHE A 133 3.79 8.80 5.26
CA PHE A 133 3.65 10.04 4.49
C PHE A 133 3.71 11.28 5.39
N LYS A 134 3.11 11.23 6.58
CA LYS A 134 3.24 12.30 7.59
C LYS A 134 4.69 12.49 8.04
N ALA A 135 5.43 11.38 8.26
CA ALA A 135 6.84 11.44 8.65
C ALA A 135 7.75 12.07 7.58
N SER A 136 7.35 12.05 6.31
CA SER A 136 8.08 12.73 5.22
C SER A 136 7.99 14.24 5.25
N GLY A 137 7.01 14.81 5.98
CA GLY A 137 6.70 16.23 5.97
C GLY A 137 6.07 16.74 4.66
N ARG A 138 5.83 15.86 3.67
CA ARG A 138 5.21 16.23 2.40
C ARG A 138 3.69 16.39 2.56
N LYS A 139 3.11 17.25 1.73
CA LYS A 139 1.67 17.45 1.70
C LYS A 139 0.98 16.19 1.17
N ILE A 140 -0.01 15.72 1.89
CA ILE A 140 -0.94 14.68 1.41
C ILE A 140 -1.94 15.33 0.46
N SER A 141 -1.93 14.93 -0.82
CA SER A 141 -2.88 15.42 -1.82
C SER A 141 -4.29 14.86 -1.56
N ARG A 142 -5.31 15.50 -2.13
CA ARG A 142 -6.70 15.02 -2.01
C ARG A 142 -6.86 13.58 -2.51
N GLN A 143 -6.15 13.21 -3.57
CA GLN A 143 -6.18 11.85 -4.10
C GLN A 143 -5.59 10.85 -3.10
N ILE A 144 -4.42 11.15 -2.53
CA ILE A 144 -3.80 10.31 -1.50
C ILE A 144 -4.73 10.19 -0.28
N ALA A 145 -5.29 11.31 0.20
CA ALA A 145 -6.20 11.31 1.34
C ALA A 145 -7.44 10.42 1.10
N ARG A 146 -8.03 10.48 -0.10
CA ARG A 146 -9.16 9.64 -0.49
C ARG A 146 -8.81 8.15 -0.45
N CYS A 147 -7.64 7.77 -0.97
CA CYS A 147 -7.15 6.41 -0.94
C CYS A 147 -6.96 5.91 0.50
N LEU A 148 -6.25 6.69 1.33
CA LEU A 148 -5.99 6.34 2.74
C LEU A 148 -7.27 6.22 3.55
N TYR A 149 -8.20 7.18 3.39
CA TYR A 149 -9.49 7.14 4.05
C TYR A 149 -10.29 5.88 3.69
N THR A 150 -10.33 5.52 2.40
CA THR A 150 -11.02 4.31 1.95
C THR A 150 -10.42 3.07 2.60
N GLY A 151 -9.09 2.91 2.61
CA GLY A 151 -8.43 1.77 3.24
C GLY A 151 -8.76 1.66 4.72
N ILE A 152 -8.55 2.74 5.48
CA ILE A 152 -8.82 2.74 6.92
C ILE A 152 -10.32 2.48 7.22
N ALA A 153 -11.21 3.12 6.48
CA ALA A 153 -12.64 2.98 6.71
C ALA A 153 -13.15 1.56 6.40
N THR A 154 -12.68 0.94 5.33
CA THR A 154 -13.11 -0.42 4.97
C THR A 154 -12.60 -1.46 5.94
N ASP A 155 -11.33 -1.40 6.32
CA ASP A 155 -10.71 -2.39 7.19
C ASP A 155 -11.18 -2.29 8.66
N THR A 156 -11.63 -1.12 9.08
CA THR A 156 -12.29 -0.91 10.38
C THR A 156 -13.82 -1.15 10.35
N GLY A 157 -14.36 -1.65 9.24
CA GLY A 157 -15.80 -1.82 9.08
C GLY A 157 -16.58 -0.52 9.28
N CYS A 158 -16.09 0.58 8.73
CA CYS A 158 -16.57 1.95 8.98
C CYS A 158 -16.54 2.29 10.49
N PHE A 159 -15.41 2.02 11.12
CA PHE A 159 -15.13 2.31 12.54
C PHE A 159 -16.00 1.52 13.54
N LYS A 160 -16.47 0.32 13.15
CA LYS A 160 -17.32 -0.54 13.98
C LYS A 160 -16.59 -1.74 14.56
N TYR A 161 -15.45 -2.15 13.95
CA TYR A 161 -14.70 -3.31 14.38
C TYR A 161 -13.76 -2.96 15.54
N GLU A 162 -13.37 -3.97 16.29
CA GLU A 162 -12.51 -3.83 17.47
C GLU A 162 -11.06 -3.42 17.14
N ASN A 163 -10.62 -3.58 15.88
CA ASN A 163 -9.35 -3.04 15.39
C ASN A 163 -9.36 -1.52 15.20
N THR A 164 -10.51 -0.85 15.42
CA THR A 164 -10.61 0.61 15.33
C THR A 164 -9.86 1.29 16.47
N THR A 165 -8.81 2.01 16.15
CA THR A 165 -7.96 2.71 17.12
C THR A 165 -8.20 4.22 17.13
N PRO A 166 -7.83 4.95 18.20
CA PRO A 166 -7.83 6.40 18.20
C PRO A 166 -7.03 7.00 17.03
N GLN A 167 -5.93 6.35 16.67
CA GLN A 167 -5.08 6.77 15.54
C GLN A 167 -5.80 6.68 14.20
N ALA A 168 -6.64 5.64 14.00
CA ALA A 168 -7.47 5.52 12.80
C ALA A 168 -8.44 6.70 12.67
N HIS A 169 -9.12 7.08 13.77
CA HIS A 169 -10.00 8.24 13.79
C HIS A 169 -9.26 9.56 13.52
N ILE A 170 -8.08 9.77 14.13
CA ILE A 170 -7.27 10.97 13.91
C ILE A 170 -6.83 11.06 12.46
N ALA A 171 -6.31 9.97 11.89
CA ALA A 171 -5.87 9.93 10.50
C ALA A 171 -7.01 10.26 9.52
N CYS A 172 -8.21 9.74 9.78
CA CYS A 172 -9.38 10.00 8.93
C CYS A 172 -9.97 11.40 9.12
N ALA A 173 -9.77 12.03 10.28
CA ALA A 173 -10.22 13.40 10.54
C ALA A 173 -9.34 14.46 9.84
N GLU A 174 -8.03 14.20 9.71
CA GLU A 174 -7.09 15.07 8.99
C GLU A 174 -7.26 15.00 7.47
#